data_8dae2470ac5eb28de88524941969fd23
#
_entry.id   8dae2470ac5eb28de88524941969fd23
#
_cell.length_a   1.000
_cell.length_b   1.000
_cell.length_c   1.000
_cell.angle_alpha   90.00
_cell.angle_beta   90.00
_cell.angle_gamma   90.00
#
_symmetry.space_group_name_H-M   'P 1'
#
loop_
_entity.id
_entity.type
_entity.pdbx_description
1 polymer ?
#
loop_
_entity_poly.entity_id
_entity_poly.type
_entity_poly.pdbx_seq_one_letter_code
_entity_poly.pdbx_strand_id
1 'polypeptide(L)'
;CYSMWGGKMYLMFYYDIYKDVRLVGTPPASIGAFGGDYDNWGWPQHKGDFALYRVYADREGRPAAYSADNVPLKPRRVLQVATGGVHDGDFAMVIGFPGRTNRYASSFAVAEKQCVRNPIVVANRHDRMDILKRHMERDPRVRMEYSDAYFGLSNYADYAKWENKCLRRFDVVAIREAEEEHLQRWIEADSARKAEDGTLLEELARGYKARQGAERNLNYFREAWLGPSEALLVANRVSSYLGKLERLKQDSLIVDSKDARSVVAGSGRLSRNYDAATDRDLLARMVVNFTANVPREMWGAQLQAMYDKAGGNADRMARAAFDASFCSDPARYDAYFSKNRSVAEIRRDPMVALTESVTVQRFTGGVDKAEKRGRARVGRSESRYADVLYDFRASEGLAQYPNANSTMRLTYGSVQPLNPSDGVHYDSRSTIAGYMEKYNPDEYEYRVDDRMRRLIAKRDWGRWGENDTLYVNFLTDNDITGGNSGSPVLDGKGHLIGLAFDGNRESMAGDVWFHPELARTVCVDIRYVMWVIDKYADAGWLLDEMKFAK
;
A
#
# COMPACT_ATOMS: atom_id res chain seq x y z
N CYS A 1 18.16 -14.36 2.65
CA CYS A 1 19.23 -13.42 2.93
C CYS A 1 18.79 -12.03 2.48
N TYR A 2 18.95 -11.04 3.36
CA TYR A 2 18.54 -9.66 3.12
C TYR A 2 19.74 -8.73 3.23
N SER A 3 19.85 -7.80 2.29
CA SER A 3 20.88 -6.77 2.29
C SER A 3 20.46 -5.60 3.18
N MET A 4 21.39 -5.10 3.98
CA MET A 4 21.28 -3.89 4.79
C MET A 4 22.29 -2.87 4.29
N TRP A 5 21.93 -1.58 4.35
CA TRP A 5 22.74 -0.47 3.85
C TRP A 5 23.34 -0.71 2.46
N GLY A 6 22.48 -1.12 1.49
CA GLY A 6 22.91 -1.30 0.11
C GLY A 6 23.91 -2.44 -0.16
N GLY A 7 24.15 -3.33 0.82
CA GLY A 7 25.10 -4.45 0.69
C GLY A 7 26.26 -4.42 1.68
N LYS A 8 26.34 -3.41 2.57
CA LYS A 8 27.38 -3.35 3.60
C LYS A 8 27.24 -4.44 4.67
N MET A 9 26.01 -4.97 4.88
CA MET A 9 25.73 -6.09 5.77
C MET A 9 24.68 -6.99 5.14
N TYR A 10 24.80 -8.29 5.35
CA TYR A 10 23.81 -9.29 4.95
C TYR A 10 23.33 -10.06 6.18
N LEU A 11 22.00 -10.15 6.34
CA LEU A 11 21.36 -10.93 7.39
C LEU A 11 20.60 -12.11 6.78
N MET A 12 20.76 -13.28 7.39
CA MET A 12 20.01 -14.48 7.05
C MET A 12 18.96 -14.73 8.11
N PHE A 13 17.70 -14.81 7.69
CA PHE A 13 16.57 -15.14 8.56
C PHE A 13 16.11 -16.56 8.25
N TYR A 14 15.85 -17.31 9.30
CA TYR A 14 15.23 -18.64 9.25
C TYR A 14 13.81 -18.52 9.77
N TYR A 15 12.84 -19.04 9.03
CA TYR A 15 11.42 -18.97 9.35
C TYR A 15 10.82 -20.36 9.44
N ASP A 16 10.03 -20.59 10.48
CA ASP A 16 9.04 -21.65 10.51
C ASP A 16 7.75 -21.12 9.89
N ILE A 17 7.24 -21.77 8.85
CA ILE A 17 6.08 -21.30 8.10
C ILE A 17 4.87 -22.17 8.43
N TYR A 18 3.97 -21.66 9.26
CA TYR A 18 2.69 -22.29 9.56
C TYR A 18 1.65 -21.94 8.50
N LYS A 19 1.04 -22.96 7.88
CA LYS A 19 0.10 -22.79 6.78
C LYS A 19 -1.38 -22.92 7.20
N ASP A 20 -1.64 -23.53 8.35
CA ASP A 20 -2.98 -23.66 8.90
C ASP A 20 -3.24 -22.52 9.89
N VAL A 21 -3.75 -21.40 9.34
CA VAL A 21 -4.12 -20.20 10.10
C VAL A 21 -5.61 -19.95 9.90
N ARG A 22 -6.37 -19.92 11.00
CA ARG A 22 -7.83 -19.81 10.95
C ARG A 22 -8.30 -18.51 11.57
N LEU A 23 -9.24 -17.84 10.92
CA LEU A 23 -9.90 -16.66 11.46
C LEU A 23 -10.77 -17.06 12.67
N VAL A 24 -10.58 -16.38 13.78
CA VAL A 24 -11.42 -16.53 14.99
C VAL A 24 -12.51 -15.48 14.99
N GLY A 25 -12.18 -14.22 14.69
CA GLY A 25 -13.15 -13.16 14.61
C GLY A 25 -12.53 -11.80 14.29
N THR A 26 -13.39 -10.89 13.85
CA THR A 26 -13.09 -9.48 13.63
C THR A 26 -14.23 -8.63 14.15
N PRO A 27 -14.03 -7.37 14.54
CA PRO A 27 -15.12 -6.45 14.79
C PRO A 27 -15.85 -6.12 13.48
N PRO A 28 -17.12 -5.67 13.53
CA PRO A 28 -17.81 -5.14 12.36
C PRO A 28 -17.17 -3.85 11.86
N ALA A 29 -17.47 -3.47 10.62
CA ALA A 29 -16.93 -2.24 10.00
C ALA A 29 -17.22 -0.98 10.81
N SER A 30 -18.37 -0.92 11.49
CA SER A 30 -18.75 0.18 12.40
C SER A 30 -17.78 0.37 13.58
N ILE A 31 -16.94 -0.61 13.90
CA ILE A 31 -15.89 -0.55 14.92
C ILE A 31 -14.52 -0.56 14.26
N GLY A 32 -14.22 -1.56 13.41
CA GLY A 32 -12.90 -1.79 12.85
C GLY A 32 -12.50 -0.75 11.80
N ALA A 33 -13.45 -0.20 11.06
CA ALA A 33 -13.23 0.79 10.00
C ALA A 33 -13.98 2.11 10.25
N PHE A 34 -14.32 2.43 11.50
CA PHE A 34 -15.02 3.66 11.85
C PHE A 34 -14.24 4.90 11.41
N GLY A 35 -14.94 5.85 10.77
CA GLY A 35 -14.34 7.03 10.17
C GLY A 35 -13.77 6.83 8.76
N GLY A 36 -13.70 5.58 8.28
CA GLY A 36 -13.35 5.24 6.89
C GLY A 36 -12.20 6.08 6.33
N ASP A 37 -12.42 6.68 5.15
CA ASP A 37 -11.48 7.56 4.47
C ASP A 37 -11.35 8.94 5.12
N TYR A 38 -12.39 9.43 5.83
CA TYR A 38 -12.36 10.77 6.44
C TYR A 38 -11.30 10.88 7.53
N ASP A 39 -11.15 9.83 8.33
CA ASP A 39 -10.17 9.76 9.42
C ASP A 39 -8.83 9.14 9.00
N ASN A 40 -8.72 8.64 7.78
CA ASN A 40 -7.50 7.97 7.30
C ASN A 40 -6.28 8.90 7.40
N TRP A 41 -5.20 8.39 7.99
CA TRP A 41 -3.99 9.17 8.31
C TRP A 41 -4.24 10.41 9.18
N GLY A 42 -5.44 10.56 9.74
CA GLY A 42 -5.80 11.68 10.59
C GLY A 42 -5.63 11.37 12.08
N TRP A 43 -5.77 12.41 12.89
CA TRP A 43 -5.96 12.29 14.33
C TRP A 43 -6.94 13.38 14.79
N PRO A 44 -7.84 13.09 15.75
CA PRO A 44 -8.01 11.82 16.48
C PRO A 44 -8.73 10.74 15.67
N GLN A 45 -8.32 9.49 15.83
CA GLN A 45 -9.00 8.30 15.33
C GLN A 45 -9.77 7.59 16.46
N HIS A 46 -10.78 6.78 16.06
CA HIS A 46 -11.62 6.02 17.01
C HIS A 46 -11.90 4.61 16.44
N LYS A 47 -10.89 3.98 15.85
CA LYS A 47 -10.97 2.67 15.19
C LYS A 47 -10.61 1.56 16.17
N GLY A 48 -11.43 0.53 16.22
CA GLY A 48 -11.09 -0.74 16.83
C GLY A 48 -10.53 -1.70 15.77
N ASP A 49 -9.42 -1.32 15.12
CA ASP A 49 -8.84 -2.08 14.03
C ASP A 49 -8.04 -3.27 14.56
N PHE A 50 -8.66 -4.44 14.60
CA PHE A 50 -8.01 -5.68 14.99
C PHE A 50 -8.67 -6.90 14.35
N ALA A 51 -7.93 -8.02 14.32
CA ALA A 51 -8.43 -9.33 13.94
C ALA A 51 -7.79 -10.40 14.83
N LEU A 52 -8.54 -11.44 15.11
CA LEU A 52 -8.09 -12.61 15.86
C LEU A 52 -7.91 -13.79 14.93
N TYR A 53 -6.71 -14.34 14.91
CA TYR A 53 -6.38 -15.56 14.19
C TYR A 53 -5.84 -16.61 15.16
N ARG A 54 -6.07 -17.89 14.86
CA ARG A 54 -5.47 -19.00 15.58
C ARG A 54 -4.60 -19.80 14.61
N VAL A 55 -3.34 -19.96 14.99
CA VAL A 55 -2.38 -20.78 14.25
C VAL A 55 -2.50 -22.23 14.72
N TYR A 56 -2.55 -23.16 13.79
CA TYR A 56 -2.59 -24.59 14.04
C TYR A 56 -1.31 -25.27 13.56
N ALA A 57 -0.95 -26.35 14.26
CA ALA A 57 0.22 -27.16 14.00
C ALA A 57 -0.14 -28.66 14.08
N ASP A 58 0.77 -29.54 13.70
CA ASP A 58 0.61 -30.95 14.00
C ASP A 58 0.66 -31.19 15.53
N ARG A 59 0.42 -32.42 15.98
CA ARG A 59 0.40 -32.76 17.41
C ARG A 59 1.75 -32.56 18.10
N GLU A 60 2.84 -32.54 17.33
CA GLU A 60 4.21 -32.29 17.79
C GLU A 60 4.59 -30.79 17.74
N GLY A 61 3.67 -29.92 17.30
CA GLY A 61 3.88 -28.46 17.22
C GLY A 61 4.65 -28.03 15.97
N ARG A 62 4.81 -28.89 14.95
CA ARG A 62 5.52 -28.57 13.71
C ARG A 62 4.57 -27.93 12.66
N PRO A 63 5.11 -27.10 11.77
CA PRO A 63 4.34 -26.56 10.65
C PRO A 63 3.68 -27.67 9.81
N ALA A 64 2.37 -27.54 9.57
CA ALA A 64 1.59 -28.50 8.79
C ALA A 64 0.68 -27.77 7.79
N ALA A 65 0.27 -28.49 6.73
CA ALA A 65 -0.84 -28.07 5.89
C ALA A 65 -2.16 -28.19 6.67
N TYR A 66 -3.24 -27.55 6.16
CA TYR A 66 -4.55 -27.65 6.78
C TYR A 66 -4.97 -29.13 6.98
N SER A 67 -5.36 -29.46 8.21
CA SER A 67 -5.98 -30.73 8.57
C SER A 67 -6.96 -30.54 9.73
N ALA A 68 -8.04 -31.35 9.75
CA ALA A 68 -8.96 -31.40 10.88
C ALA A 68 -8.30 -31.94 12.16
N ASP A 69 -7.21 -32.68 12.03
CA ASP A 69 -6.44 -33.27 13.15
C ASP A 69 -5.43 -32.32 13.76
N ASN A 70 -5.16 -31.16 13.11
CA ASN A 70 -4.24 -30.17 13.64
C ASN A 70 -4.79 -29.57 14.94
N VAL A 71 -3.87 -29.25 15.85
CA VAL A 71 -4.16 -28.65 17.15
C VAL A 71 -3.67 -27.20 17.22
N PRO A 72 -4.26 -26.36 18.09
CA PRO A 72 -3.75 -25.00 18.29
C PRO A 72 -2.27 -25.00 18.68
N LEU A 73 -1.49 -24.16 17.99
CA LEU A 73 -0.07 -23.97 18.27
C LEU A 73 0.11 -23.44 19.69
N LYS A 74 0.99 -24.08 20.46
CA LYS A 74 1.44 -23.59 21.77
C LYS A 74 2.74 -22.81 21.58
N PRO A 75 2.72 -21.46 21.58
CA PRO A 75 3.91 -20.66 21.36
C PRO A 75 4.87 -20.78 22.55
N ARG A 76 6.17 -20.63 22.30
CA ARG A 76 7.21 -20.68 23.36
C ARG A 76 7.06 -19.54 24.37
N ARG A 77 6.57 -18.38 23.91
CA ARG A 77 6.27 -17.19 24.74
C ARG A 77 4.95 -16.59 24.32
N VAL A 78 4.26 -16.02 25.29
CA VAL A 78 3.00 -15.30 25.13
C VAL A 78 3.19 -13.91 25.72
N LEU A 79 2.78 -12.87 25.00
CA LEU A 79 2.73 -11.51 25.53
C LEU A 79 1.61 -11.42 26.58
N GLN A 80 1.90 -10.80 27.71
CA GLN A 80 0.88 -10.48 28.70
C GLN A 80 0.16 -9.18 28.28
N VAL A 81 -1.16 -9.19 28.33
CA VAL A 81 -1.98 -8.02 28.00
C VAL A 81 -1.97 -7.07 29.20
N ALA A 82 -1.56 -5.82 28.99
CA ALA A 82 -1.60 -4.80 30.02
C ALA A 82 -3.04 -4.33 30.26
N THR A 83 -3.37 -4.08 31.53
CA THR A 83 -4.70 -3.60 31.95
C THR A 83 -4.68 -2.20 32.55
N GLY A 84 -3.49 -1.67 32.86
CA GLY A 84 -3.30 -0.37 33.54
C GLY A 84 -3.51 0.87 32.67
N GLY A 85 -3.60 0.70 31.33
CA GLY A 85 -3.67 1.81 30.38
C GLY A 85 -2.32 2.41 30.05
N VAL A 86 -2.34 3.50 29.27
CA VAL A 86 -1.17 4.24 28.83
C VAL A 86 -1.33 5.72 29.12
N HIS A 87 -0.24 6.43 29.41
CA HIS A 87 -0.22 7.84 29.74
C HIS A 87 0.94 8.55 29.02
N ASP A 88 0.88 9.86 28.93
CA ASP A 88 1.93 10.67 28.32
C ASP A 88 3.28 10.38 28.95
N GLY A 89 4.28 10.15 28.11
CA GLY A 89 5.65 9.80 28.53
C GLY A 89 5.88 8.32 28.79
N ASP A 90 4.85 7.47 28.82
CA ASP A 90 5.03 6.03 28.96
C ASP A 90 5.85 5.44 27.79
N PHE A 91 6.78 4.57 28.10
CA PHE A 91 7.60 3.90 27.11
C PHE A 91 6.76 3.03 26.17
N ALA A 92 7.05 3.12 24.89
CA ALA A 92 6.42 2.32 23.85
C ALA A 92 7.46 1.71 22.90
N MET A 93 7.34 0.41 22.64
CA MET A 93 8.20 -0.32 21.71
C MET A 93 7.34 -1.08 20.70
N VAL A 94 7.65 -0.93 19.42
CA VAL A 94 6.98 -1.66 18.34
C VAL A 94 7.95 -2.65 17.71
N ILE A 95 7.53 -3.91 17.59
CA ILE A 95 8.27 -4.96 16.88
C ILE A 95 7.42 -5.35 15.66
N GLY A 96 7.95 -5.10 14.45
CA GLY A 96 7.18 -5.35 13.23
C GLY A 96 8.04 -5.54 12.00
N PHE A 97 7.37 -5.55 10.85
CA PHE A 97 7.97 -5.82 9.55
C PHE A 97 7.72 -4.65 8.59
N PRO A 98 8.37 -3.49 8.80
CA PRO A 98 8.21 -2.32 7.93
C PRO A 98 8.59 -2.66 6.50
N GLY A 99 7.73 -2.28 5.55
CA GLY A 99 7.81 -2.71 4.17
C GLY A 99 9.02 -2.13 3.44
N ARG A 100 9.04 -0.82 3.25
CA ARG A 100 10.11 -0.16 2.49
C ARG A 100 10.24 1.32 2.84
N THR A 101 11.47 1.75 3.10
CA THR A 101 11.87 3.17 3.16
C THR A 101 12.97 3.47 2.16
N ASN A 102 13.25 4.74 1.90
CA ASN A 102 14.37 5.20 1.08
C ASN A 102 14.97 6.48 1.69
N ARG A 103 15.57 6.36 2.87
CA ARG A 103 16.13 7.49 3.64
C ARG A 103 17.52 7.91 3.21
N TYR A 104 18.09 7.18 2.25
CA TYR A 104 19.35 7.51 1.57
C TYR A 104 19.09 7.99 0.14
N ALA A 105 17.89 8.49 -0.15
CA ALA A 105 17.54 9.06 -1.44
C ALA A 105 18.21 10.42 -1.65
N SER A 106 18.71 10.68 -2.86
CA SER A 106 19.22 11.98 -3.25
C SER A 106 18.11 13.06 -3.34
N SER A 107 18.48 14.33 -3.31
CA SER A 107 17.58 15.45 -3.58
C SER A 107 16.82 15.27 -4.90
N PHE A 108 17.48 14.75 -5.93
CA PHE A 108 16.90 14.46 -7.24
C PHE A 108 15.81 13.39 -7.17
N ALA A 109 15.99 12.34 -6.37
CA ALA A 109 14.99 11.29 -6.17
C ALA A 109 13.76 11.84 -5.44
N VAL A 110 13.97 12.68 -4.43
CA VAL A 110 12.89 13.34 -3.69
C VAL A 110 12.11 14.29 -4.59
N ALA A 111 12.82 15.13 -5.37
CA ALA A 111 12.19 16.05 -6.32
C ALA A 111 11.38 15.33 -7.40
N GLU A 112 11.89 14.23 -7.97
CA GLU A 112 11.15 13.40 -8.94
C GLU A 112 9.88 12.82 -8.32
N LYS A 113 9.95 12.33 -7.08
CA LYS A 113 8.79 11.82 -6.34
C LYS A 113 7.75 12.93 -6.14
N GLN A 114 8.18 14.09 -5.67
CA GLN A 114 7.34 15.26 -5.39
C GLN A 114 6.68 15.85 -6.62
N CYS A 115 7.43 15.98 -7.74
CA CYS A 115 6.99 16.73 -8.91
C CYS A 115 6.40 15.84 -10.02
N VAL A 116 6.75 14.55 -10.05
CA VAL A 116 6.33 13.65 -11.14
C VAL A 116 5.42 12.54 -10.62
N ARG A 117 5.92 11.69 -9.70
CA ARG A 117 5.23 10.48 -9.30
C ARG A 117 3.95 10.78 -8.52
N ASN A 118 4.05 11.50 -7.41
CA ASN A 118 2.92 11.70 -6.50
C ASN A 118 1.74 12.44 -7.16
N PRO A 119 1.93 13.53 -7.94
CA PRO A 119 0.83 14.18 -8.63
C PRO A 119 0.09 13.26 -9.61
N ILE A 120 0.80 12.40 -10.35
CA ILE A 120 0.19 11.47 -11.31
C ILE A 120 -0.62 10.40 -10.56
N VAL A 121 -0.07 9.84 -9.48
CA VAL A 121 -0.76 8.86 -8.63
C VAL A 121 -2.04 9.45 -8.07
N VAL A 122 -1.97 10.63 -7.45
CA VAL A 122 -3.12 11.31 -6.85
C VAL A 122 -4.22 11.55 -7.87
N ALA A 123 -3.89 12.16 -9.02
CA ALA A 123 -4.88 12.51 -10.03
C ALA A 123 -5.60 11.27 -10.59
N ASN A 124 -4.85 10.23 -11.00
CA ASN A 124 -5.46 9.04 -11.59
C ASN A 124 -6.28 8.23 -10.57
N ARG A 125 -5.83 8.17 -9.32
CA ARG A 125 -6.57 7.41 -8.29
C ARG A 125 -7.81 8.15 -7.83
N HIS A 126 -7.80 9.47 -7.72
CA HIS A 126 -9.02 10.24 -7.45
C HIS A 126 -10.07 10.04 -8.54
N ASP A 127 -9.69 10.12 -9.82
CA ASP A 127 -10.61 9.84 -10.92
C ASP A 127 -11.26 8.44 -10.82
N ARG A 128 -10.47 7.43 -10.42
CA ARG A 128 -10.97 6.06 -10.20
C ARG A 128 -11.89 5.97 -8.99
N MET A 129 -11.54 6.63 -7.89
CA MET A 129 -12.35 6.69 -6.67
C MET A 129 -13.70 7.35 -6.93
N ASP A 130 -13.73 8.46 -7.67
CA ASP A 130 -14.98 9.16 -8.03
C ASP A 130 -15.92 8.27 -8.85
N ILE A 131 -15.37 7.45 -9.76
CA ILE A 131 -16.14 6.50 -10.54
C ILE A 131 -16.68 5.39 -9.64
N LEU A 132 -15.82 4.76 -8.84
CA LEU A 132 -16.23 3.70 -7.91
C LEU A 132 -17.29 4.20 -6.93
N LYS A 133 -17.08 5.36 -6.32
CA LYS A 133 -18.03 5.97 -5.38
C LYS A 133 -19.42 6.14 -5.99
N ARG A 134 -19.51 6.70 -7.19
CA ARG A 134 -20.79 6.89 -7.92
C ARG A 134 -21.53 5.57 -8.16
N HIS A 135 -20.83 4.50 -8.51
CA HIS A 135 -21.45 3.19 -8.73
C HIS A 135 -21.83 2.50 -7.41
N MET A 136 -20.97 2.60 -6.39
CA MET A 136 -21.20 2.06 -5.05
C MET A 136 -22.39 2.73 -4.33
N GLU A 137 -22.63 4.02 -4.57
CA GLU A 137 -23.79 4.75 -4.02
C GLU A 137 -25.13 4.30 -4.64
N ARG A 138 -25.10 3.84 -5.89
CA ARG A 138 -26.29 3.42 -6.62
C ARG A 138 -26.70 1.97 -6.38
N ASP A 139 -25.73 1.10 -6.09
CA ASP A 139 -25.96 -0.34 -5.96
C ASP A 139 -25.18 -0.92 -4.76
N PRO A 140 -25.88 -1.39 -3.71
CA PRO A 140 -25.24 -2.03 -2.55
C PRO A 140 -24.40 -3.27 -2.90
N ARG A 141 -24.74 -3.99 -3.98
CA ARG A 141 -23.96 -5.13 -4.47
C ARG A 141 -22.61 -4.64 -4.99
N VAL A 142 -22.59 -3.58 -5.79
CA VAL A 142 -21.35 -2.96 -6.28
C VAL A 142 -20.52 -2.42 -5.12
N ARG A 143 -21.16 -1.83 -4.11
CA ARG A 143 -20.46 -1.40 -2.88
C ARG A 143 -19.74 -2.56 -2.21
N MET A 144 -20.42 -3.68 -2.00
CA MET A 144 -19.81 -4.85 -1.36
C MET A 144 -18.62 -5.39 -2.16
N GLU A 145 -18.72 -5.41 -3.49
CA GLU A 145 -17.70 -5.94 -4.38
C GLU A 145 -16.45 -5.05 -4.49
N TYR A 146 -16.66 -3.73 -4.58
CA TYR A 146 -15.57 -2.79 -4.87
C TYR A 146 -15.03 -2.03 -3.64
N SER A 147 -15.57 -2.28 -2.43
CA SER A 147 -15.10 -1.61 -1.20
C SER A 147 -13.60 -1.79 -0.98
N ASP A 148 -13.08 -3.01 -1.07
CA ASP A 148 -11.65 -3.28 -0.87
C ASP A 148 -10.78 -2.54 -1.91
N ALA A 149 -11.22 -2.53 -3.16
CA ALA A 149 -10.53 -1.82 -4.24
C ALA A 149 -10.54 -0.31 -4.00
N TYR A 150 -11.69 0.23 -3.57
CA TYR A 150 -11.85 1.64 -3.21
C TYR A 150 -10.94 2.02 -2.05
N PHE A 151 -10.97 1.28 -0.93
CA PHE A 151 -10.09 1.53 0.22
C PHE A 151 -8.60 1.44 -0.15
N GLY A 152 -8.22 0.47 -0.96
CA GLY A 152 -6.84 0.37 -1.44
C GLY A 152 -6.41 1.58 -2.28
N LEU A 153 -7.31 2.09 -3.13
CA LEU A 153 -7.05 3.30 -3.93
C LEU A 153 -6.94 4.54 -3.05
N SER A 154 -7.91 4.73 -2.14
CA SER A 154 -7.99 5.86 -1.23
C SER A 154 -6.76 5.93 -0.34
N ASN A 155 -6.42 4.84 0.33
CA ASN A 155 -5.27 4.77 1.23
C ASN A 155 -3.97 5.23 0.57
N TYR A 156 -3.68 4.73 -0.64
CA TYR A 156 -2.45 5.11 -1.35
C TYR A 156 -2.54 6.46 -2.06
N ALA A 157 -3.74 6.93 -2.44
CA ALA A 157 -3.92 8.27 -2.99
C ALA A 157 -3.68 9.33 -1.91
N ASP A 158 -4.28 9.14 -0.74
CA ASP A 158 -4.09 10.02 0.40
C ASP A 158 -2.66 9.98 0.92
N TYR A 159 -2.05 8.79 1.00
CA TYR A 159 -0.63 8.69 1.31
C TYR A 159 0.21 9.56 0.37
N ALA A 160 0.09 9.42 -0.95
CA ALA A 160 0.85 10.20 -1.93
C ALA A 160 0.57 11.71 -1.84
N LYS A 161 -0.69 12.10 -1.57
CA LYS A 161 -1.12 13.48 -1.37
C LYS A 161 -0.48 14.10 -0.13
N TRP A 162 -0.56 13.41 1.01
CA TRP A 162 0.01 13.90 2.27
C TRP A 162 1.53 13.82 2.28
N GLU A 163 2.13 12.78 1.72
CA GLU A 163 3.58 12.73 1.49
C GLU A 163 4.04 13.96 0.71
N ASN A 164 3.37 14.30 -0.38
CA ASN A 164 3.72 15.47 -1.18
C ASN A 164 3.58 16.80 -0.42
N LYS A 165 2.55 16.91 0.45
CA LYS A 165 2.40 18.06 1.34
C LYS A 165 3.53 18.14 2.36
N CYS A 166 3.93 17.03 2.97
CA CYS A 166 5.02 16.96 3.93
C CYS A 166 6.36 17.27 3.28
N LEU A 167 6.67 16.68 2.10
CA LEU A 167 7.89 16.98 1.37
C LEU A 167 8.06 18.47 1.08
N ARG A 168 6.97 19.17 0.74
CA ARG A 168 6.96 20.63 0.51
C ARG A 168 7.01 21.42 1.80
N ARG A 169 6.20 21.06 2.81
CA ARG A 169 6.10 21.78 4.08
C ARG A 169 7.44 21.80 4.81
N PHE A 170 8.15 20.68 4.78
CA PHE A 170 9.43 20.51 5.47
C PHE A 170 10.63 20.83 4.57
N ASP A 171 10.37 21.20 3.32
CA ASP A 171 11.40 21.48 2.31
C ASP A 171 12.48 20.38 2.25
N VAL A 172 12.02 19.12 2.15
CA VAL A 172 12.91 17.96 2.21
C VAL A 172 13.92 17.94 1.07
N VAL A 173 13.60 18.56 -0.08
CA VAL A 173 14.55 18.72 -1.19
C VAL A 173 15.72 19.60 -0.74
N ALA A 174 15.46 20.78 -0.17
CA ALA A 174 16.52 21.68 0.30
C ALA A 174 17.35 21.08 1.45
N ILE A 175 16.71 20.31 2.36
CA ILE A 175 17.44 19.57 3.40
C ILE A 175 18.44 18.59 2.77
N ARG A 176 18.04 17.88 1.71
CA ARG A 176 18.91 16.95 0.99
C ARG A 176 20.00 17.68 0.21
N GLU A 177 19.68 18.76 -0.45
CA GLU A 177 20.67 19.61 -1.16
C GLU A 177 21.75 20.12 -0.21
N ALA A 178 21.38 20.60 0.97
CA ALA A 178 22.33 21.04 1.99
C ALA A 178 23.23 19.88 2.48
N GLU A 179 22.68 18.69 2.68
CA GLU A 179 23.46 17.48 3.02
C GLU A 179 24.40 17.09 1.88
N GLU A 180 23.96 17.20 0.62
CA GLU A 180 24.77 16.93 -0.58
C GLU A 180 25.91 17.92 -0.76
N GLU A 181 25.74 19.19 -0.43
CA GLU A 181 26.83 20.16 -0.41
C GLU A 181 27.91 19.81 0.63
N HIS A 182 27.53 19.32 1.81
CA HIS A 182 28.47 18.85 2.82
C HIS A 182 29.17 17.57 2.36
N LEU A 183 28.42 16.63 1.78
CA LEU A 183 28.94 15.41 1.20
C LEU A 183 29.98 15.72 0.10
N GLN A 184 29.68 16.65 -0.80
CA GLN A 184 30.59 17.03 -1.88
C GLN A 184 31.92 17.60 -1.31
N ARG A 185 31.86 18.47 -0.31
CA ARG A 185 33.05 18.98 0.37
C ARG A 185 33.86 17.87 1.04
N TRP A 186 33.20 16.91 1.67
CA TRP A 186 33.86 15.75 2.27
C TRP A 186 34.53 14.84 1.23
N ILE A 187 33.90 14.64 0.06
CA ILE A 187 34.49 13.93 -1.07
C ILE A 187 35.74 14.64 -1.56
N GLU A 188 35.67 15.95 -1.76
CA GLU A 188 36.75 16.75 -2.32
C GLU A 188 37.94 16.93 -1.37
N ALA A 189 37.74 16.79 -0.07
CA ALA A 189 38.79 16.89 0.94
C ALA A 189 39.78 15.73 0.92
N ASP A 190 39.49 14.63 0.20
CA ASP A 190 40.38 13.48 0.06
C ASP A 190 40.59 13.15 -1.42
N SER A 191 41.84 13.01 -1.83
CA SER A 191 42.20 12.82 -3.25
C SER A 191 41.69 11.50 -3.84
N ALA A 192 41.62 10.42 -3.03
CA ALA A 192 41.10 9.13 -3.47
C ALA A 192 39.56 9.19 -3.62
N ARG A 193 38.85 9.73 -2.65
CA ARG A 193 37.39 9.96 -2.74
C ARG A 193 37.04 10.87 -3.92
N LYS A 194 37.80 11.95 -4.11
CA LYS A 194 37.60 12.87 -5.24
C LYS A 194 37.78 12.19 -6.59
N ALA A 195 38.78 11.33 -6.69
CA ALA A 195 39.04 10.58 -7.94
C ALA A 195 37.92 9.57 -8.25
N GLU A 196 37.32 8.95 -7.21
CA GLU A 196 36.29 7.94 -7.36
C GLU A 196 34.88 8.56 -7.49
N ASP A 197 34.50 9.52 -6.62
CA ASP A 197 33.15 10.00 -6.45
C ASP A 197 32.94 11.49 -6.76
N GLY A 198 33.99 12.21 -7.19
CA GLY A 198 33.93 13.67 -7.39
C GLY A 198 32.87 14.15 -8.38
N THR A 199 32.43 13.29 -9.31
CA THR A 199 31.37 13.61 -10.30
C THR A 199 30.00 12.99 -9.97
N LEU A 200 29.85 12.35 -8.81
CA LEU A 200 28.66 11.56 -8.46
C LEU A 200 27.36 12.38 -8.50
N LEU A 201 27.34 13.56 -7.88
CA LEU A 201 26.15 14.43 -7.86
C LEU A 201 25.82 14.98 -9.26
N GLU A 202 26.83 15.34 -10.07
CA GLU A 202 26.59 15.73 -11.47
C GLU A 202 26.03 14.59 -12.32
N GLU A 203 26.49 13.35 -12.08
CA GLU A 203 25.95 12.17 -12.77
C GLU A 203 24.50 11.91 -12.40
N LEU A 204 24.13 12.07 -11.12
CA LEU A 204 22.75 12.00 -10.66
C LEU A 204 21.90 13.07 -11.36
N ALA A 205 22.31 14.34 -11.30
CA ALA A 205 21.60 15.45 -11.94
C ALA A 205 21.34 15.19 -13.43
N ARG A 206 22.38 14.80 -14.17
CA ARG A 206 22.29 14.45 -15.60
C ARG A 206 21.37 13.26 -15.85
N GLY A 207 21.47 12.24 -14.99
CA GLY A 207 20.67 11.03 -15.09
C GLY A 207 19.17 11.29 -14.89
N TYR A 208 18.81 12.03 -13.84
CA TYR A 208 17.42 12.39 -13.55
C TYR A 208 16.82 13.29 -14.63
N LYS A 209 17.56 14.31 -15.07
CA LYS A 209 17.12 15.17 -16.19
C LYS A 209 16.85 14.37 -17.47
N ALA A 210 17.74 13.45 -17.81
CA ALA A 210 17.61 12.64 -19.03
C ALA A 210 16.43 11.66 -18.98
N ARG A 211 16.01 11.17 -17.79
CA ARG A 211 14.93 10.19 -17.67
C ARG A 211 13.55 10.79 -17.36
N GLN A 212 13.47 12.08 -17.05
CA GLN A 212 12.24 12.72 -16.53
C GLN A 212 11.00 12.45 -17.38
N GLY A 213 11.08 12.62 -18.71
CA GLY A 213 9.97 12.33 -19.62
C GLY A 213 9.58 10.86 -19.65
N ALA A 214 10.56 9.98 -19.65
CA ALA A 214 10.35 8.53 -19.64
C ALA A 214 9.71 8.07 -18.31
N GLU A 215 10.15 8.62 -17.18
CA GLU A 215 9.57 8.30 -15.86
C GLU A 215 8.14 8.81 -15.74
N ARG A 216 7.84 10.01 -16.25
CA ARG A 216 6.48 10.54 -16.33
C ARG A 216 5.56 9.59 -17.13
N ASN A 217 5.95 9.20 -18.32
CA ASN A 217 5.16 8.30 -19.17
C ASN A 217 4.96 6.94 -18.51
N LEU A 218 5.97 6.44 -17.79
CA LEU A 218 5.86 5.19 -17.04
C LEU A 218 4.84 5.27 -15.91
N ASN A 219 4.77 6.38 -15.18
CA ASN A 219 3.79 6.52 -14.11
C ASN A 219 2.37 6.57 -14.68
N TYR A 220 2.13 7.26 -15.81
CA TYR A 220 0.83 7.17 -16.49
C TYR A 220 0.53 5.75 -16.98
N PHE A 221 1.51 5.05 -17.53
CA PHE A 221 1.32 3.66 -17.93
C PHE A 221 0.93 2.77 -16.72
N ARG A 222 1.56 2.95 -15.57
CA ARG A 222 1.25 2.18 -14.37
C ARG A 222 -0.13 2.49 -13.82
N GLU A 223 -0.47 3.77 -13.69
CA GLU A 223 -1.72 4.20 -13.05
C GLU A 223 -2.94 4.11 -13.97
N ALA A 224 -2.78 4.34 -15.27
CA ALA A 224 -3.88 4.37 -16.22
C ALA A 224 -4.02 3.11 -17.10
N TRP A 225 -2.97 2.25 -17.16
CA TRP A 225 -2.97 1.08 -18.03
C TRP A 225 -2.83 -0.25 -17.30
N LEU A 226 -1.99 -0.34 -16.26
CA LEU A 226 -1.77 -1.57 -15.52
C LEU A 226 -2.64 -1.67 -14.27
N GLY A 227 -3.92 -2.00 -14.40
CA GLY A 227 -4.74 -2.37 -13.26
C GLY A 227 -5.99 -1.55 -12.96
N PRO A 228 -6.36 -0.52 -13.75
CA PRO A 228 -7.58 0.23 -13.46
C PRO A 228 -8.86 -0.52 -13.82
N SER A 229 -8.82 -1.40 -14.81
CA SER A 229 -9.96 -2.14 -15.37
C SER A 229 -9.70 -3.64 -15.34
N GLU A 230 -10.68 -4.43 -14.90
CA GLU A 230 -10.59 -5.89 -14.87
C GLU A 230 -10.54 -6.48 -16.27
N ALA A 231 -11.35 -5.95 -17.20
CA ALA A 231 -11.33 -6.35 -18.60
C ALA A 231 -9.95 -6.11 -19.23
N LEU A 232 -9.29 -5.00 -18.90
CA LEU A 232 -7.94 -4.70 -19.37
C LEU A 232 -6.90 -5.65 -18.78
N LEU A 233 -7.06 -6.04 -17.51
CA LEU A 233 -6.19 -7.05 -16.86
C LEU A 233 -6.35 -8.43 -17.52
N VAL A 234 -7.58 -8.82 -17.86
CA VAL A 234 -7.85 -10.06 -18.60
C VAL A 234 -7.16 -10.00 -19.98
N ALA A 235 -7.35 -8.92 -20.72
CA ALA A 235 -6.71 -8.72 -22.02
C ALA A 235 -5.17 -8.77 -21.92
N ASN A 236 -4.58 -8.15 -20.89
CA ASN A 236 -3.13 -8.22 -20.62
C ASN A 236 -2.62 -9.65 -20.39
N ARG A 237 -3.41 -10.48 -19.69
CA ARG A 237 -3.05 -11.88 -19.42
C ARG A 237 -3.15 -12.74 -20.68
N VAL A 238 -4.25 -12.57 -21.43
CA VAL A 238 -4.42 -13.21 -22.72
C VAL A 238 -3.24 -12.87 -23.62
N SER A 239 -2.93 -11.59 -23.80
CA SER A 239 -1.78 -11.12 -24.60
C SER A 239 -0.46 -11.72 -24.13
N SER A 240 -0.22 -11.75 -22.81
CA SER A 240 0.99 -12.33 -22.22
C SER A 240 1.10 -13.84 -22.49
N TYR A 241 -0.02 -14.55 -22.43
CA TYR A 241 -0.08 -15.98 -22.75
C TYR A 241 0.20 -16.22 -24.24
N LEU A 242 -0.40 -15.44 -25.15
CA LEU A 242 -0.12 -15.51 -26.59
C LEU A 242 1.38 -15.29 -26.88
N GLY A 243 1.97 -14.28 -26.27
CA GLY A 243 3.41 -14.01 -26.40
C GLY A 243 4.30 -15.13 -25.84
N LYS A 244 3.83 -15.90 -24.84
CA LYS A 244 4.53 -17.10 -24.35
C LYS A 244 4.46 -18.23 -25.37
N LEU A 245 3.30 -18.51 -25.96
CA LEU A 245 3.13 -19.54 -26.99
C LEU A 245 4.05 -19.30 -28.19
N GLU A 246 4.11 -18.07 -28.68
CA GLU A 246 4.98 -17.70 -29.80
C GLU A 246 6.47 -17.91 -29.50
N ARG A 247 6.91 -17.54 -28.28
CA ARG A 247 8.32 -17.77 -27.87
C ARG A 247 8.70 -19.24 -27.79
N LEU A 248 7.74 -20.10 -27.44
CA LEU A 248 7.95 -21.54 -27.38
C LEU A 248 7.94 -22.21 -28.76
N LYS A 249 7.74 -21.44 -29.86
CA LYS A 249 7.68 -21.94 -31.25
C LYS A 249 6.77 -23.17 -31.38
N GLN A 250 5.61 -23.14 -30.75
CA GLN A 250 4.64 -24.22 -30.90
C GLN A 250 4.12 -24.23 -32.33
N ASP A 251 4.18 -25.37 -33.01
CA ASP A 251 3.87 -25.52 -34.43
C ASP A 251 2.40 -25.24 -34.76
N SER A 252 1.50 -25.34 -33.79
CA SER A 252 0.11 -24.89 -33.92
C SER A 252 -0.12 -23.68 -33.03
N LEU A 253 -0.29 -22.50 -33.62
CA LEU A 253 -0.71 -21.27 -32.93
C LEU A 253 -2.21 -21.34 -32.58
N ILE A 254 -2.63 -22.44 -31.97
CA ILE A 254 -3.98 -22.67 -31.48
C ILE A 254 -3.95 -22.69 -29.97
N VAL A 255 -4.82 -21.89 -29.35
CA VAL A 255 -5.03 -21.86 -27.92
C VAL A 255 -6.09 -22.87 -27.53
N ASP A 256 -5.72 -23.82 -26.68
CA ASP A 256 -6.66 -24.77 -26.09
C ASP A 256 -7.66 -24.07 -25.18
N SER A 257 -8.92 -24.52 -25.25
CA SER A 257 -10.00 -23.91 -24.47
C SER A 257 -9.83 -24.04 -22.95
N LYS A 258 -9.17 -25.10 -22.46
CA LYS A 258 -8.88 -25.30 -21.03
C LYS A 258 -7.76 -24.35 -20.58
N ASP A 259 -6.72 -24.20 -21.41
CA ASP A 259 -5.62 -23.29 -21.12
C ASP A 259 -6.09 -21.85 -21.08
N ALA A 260 -6.92 -21.42 -22.04
CA ALA A 260 -7.49 -20.09 -22.07
C ALA A 260 -8.29 -19.78 -20.79
N ARG A 261 -9.10 -20.73 -20.32
CA ARG A 261 -9.84 -20.59 -19.06
C ARG A 261 -8.91 -20.53 -17.84
N SER A 262 -7.84 -21.33 -17.82
CA SER A 262 -6.87 -21.34 -16.73
C SER A 262 -6.11 -20.01 -16.61
N VAL A 263 -5.86 -19.33 -17.72
CA VAL A 263 -5.22 -18.00 -17.76
C VAL A 263 -6.01 -16.97 -16.95
N VAL A 264 -7.35 -17.08 -16.96
CA VAL A 264 -8.23 -16.14 -16.24
C VAL A 264 -8.58 -16.66 -14.84
N ALA A 265 -8.79 -17.98 -14.68
CA ALA A 265 -9.18 -18.59 -13.41
C ALA A 265 -8.18 -18.33 -12.26
N GLY A 266 -6.88 -18.24 -12.57
CA GLY A 266 -5.83 -17.93 -11.58
C GLY A 266 -5.88 -16.51 -11.02
N SER A 267 -6.81 -15.65 -11.47
CA SER A 267 -6.93 -14.27 -11.04
C SER A 267 -8.03 -13.99 -10.03
N GLY A 268 -9.02 -14.86 -9.93
CA GLY A 268 -10.22 -14.63 -9.13
C GLY A 268 -11.06 -13.41 -9.55
N ARG A 269 -10.72 -12.72 -10.64
CA ARG A 269 -11.15 -11.36 -10.93
C ARG A 269 -12.21 -11.18 -12.01
N LEU A 270 -12.62 -12.19 -12.73
CA LEU A 270 -13.96 -12.15 -13.31
C LEU A 270 -14.88 -12.87 -12.33
N SER A 271 -15.05 -12.28 -11.17
CA SER A 271 -15.82 -12.85 -10.07
C SER A 271 -17.32 -12.88 -10.40
N ARG A 272 -18.07 -13.65 -9.61
CA ARG A 272 -19.54 -13.72 -9.73
C ARG A 272 -20.23 -12.35 -9.61
N ASN A 273 -19.53 -11.36 -9.10
CA ASN A 273 -20.04 -10.04 -8.75
C ASN A 273 -19.46 -8.91 -9.61
N TYR A 274 -18.69 -9.24 -10.66
CA TYR A 274 -18.15 -8.26 -11.60
C TYR A 274 -19.24 -7.31 -12.14
N ASP A 275 -18.97 -6.01 -12.07
CA ASP A 275 -19.85 -4.98 -12.62
C ASP A 275 -19.25 -4.35 -13.87
N ALA A 276 -19.79 -4.75 -15.03
CA ALA A 276 -19.31 -4.30 -16.32
C ALA A 276 -19.50 -2.79 -16.55
N ALA A 277 -20.52 -2.17 -15.94
CA ALA A 277 -20.76 -0.74 -16.09
C ALA A 277 -19.69 0.08 -15.37
N THR A 278 -19.34 -0.34 -14.15
CA THR A 278 -18.25 0.26 -13.37
C THR A 278 -16.92 0.13 -14.11
N ASP A 279 -16.60 -1.08 -14.56
CA ASP A 279 -15.32 -1.35 -15.23
C ASP A 279 -15.18 -0.62 -16.57
N ARG A 280 -16.29 -0.50 -17.32
CA ARG A 280 -16.36 0.27 -18.56
C ARG A 280 -16.06 1.77 -18.35
N ASP A 281 -16.61 2.35 -17.28
CA ASP A 281 -16.36 3.75 -16.92
C ASP A 281 -14.91 3.96 -16.45
N LEU A 282 -14.37 3.04 -15.66
CA LEU A 282 -12.95 3.04 -15.24
C LEU A 282 -12.02 2.98 -16.46
N LEU A 283 -12.23 2.03 -17.36
CA LEU A 283 -11.44 1.92 -18.59
C LEU A 283 -11.47 3.21 -19.41
N ALA A 284 -12.68 3.72 -19.67
CA ALA A 284 -12.86 4.91 -20.50
C ALA A 284 -12.10 6.11 -19.92
N ARG A 285 -12.25 6.38 -18.62
CA ARG A 285 -11.55 7.49 -17.95
C ARG A 285 -10.03 7.32 -17.98
N MET A 286 -9.53 6.12 -17.72
CA MET A 286 -8.10 5.87 -17.71
C MET A 286 -7.47 5.95 -19.09
N VAL A 287 -8.15 5.52 -20.13
CA VAL A 287 -7.70 5.72 -21.52
C VAL A 287 -7.66 7.21 -21.89
N VAL A 288 -8.64 7.99 -21.44
CA VAL A 288 -8.60 9.46 -21.59
C VAL A 288 -7.37 10.04 -20.89
N ASN A 289 -7.11 9.67 -19.64
CA ASN A 289 -5.96 10.16 -18.90
C ASN A 289 -4.63 9.77 -19.56
N PHE A 290 -4.52 8.55 -20.05
CA PHE A 290 -3.34 8.06 -20.76
C PHE A 290 -3.10 8.86 -22.06
N THR A 291 -4.11 8.97 -22.91
CA THR A 291 -3.98 9.62 -24.21
C THR A 291 -3.77 11.14 -24.12
N ALA A 292 -4.27 11.78 -23.08
CA ALA A 292 -4.07 13.20 -22.83
C ALA A 292 -2.66 13.54 -22.32
N ASN A 293 -1.95 12.59 -21.73
CA ASN A 293 -0.71 12.86 -21.01
C ASN A 293 0.53 12.14 -21.54
N VAL A 294 0.36 11.06 -22.28
CA VAL A 294 1.45 10.30 -22.90
C VAL A 294 1.58 10.73 -24.37
N PRO A 295 2.76 11.06 -24.86
CA PRO A 295 2.97 11.43 -26.26
C PRO A 295 2.46 10.35 -27.24
N ARG A 296 1.82 10.79 -28.33
CA ARG A 296 1.12 9.90 -29.26
C ARG A 296 2.04 8.82 -29.88
N GLU A 297 3.31 9.14 -30.14
CA GLU A 297 4.31 8.22 -30.64
C GLU A 297 4.60 7.05 -29.67
N MET A 298 4.19 7.19 -28.41
CA MET A 298 4.33 6.18 -27.36
C MET A 298 3.12 5.24 -27.22
N TRP A 299 2.04 5.47 -28.00
CA TRP A 299 0.81 4.70 -27.81
C TRP A 299 0.83 3.32 -28.50
N GLY A 300 1.61 3.15 -29.54
CA GLY A 300 1.54 2.00 -30.44
C GLY A 300 0.50 2.17 -31.54
N ALA A 301 0.73 1.45 -32.64
CA ALA A 301 -0.03 1.67 -33.89
C ALA A 301 -1.53 1.39 -33.75
N GLN A 302 -1.91 0.33 -33.02
CA GLN A 302 -3.32 -0.05 -32.89
C GLN A 302 -4.12 0.98 -32.09
N LEU A 303 -3.57 1.50 -30.97
CA LEU A 303 -4.22 2.55 -30.20
C LEU A 303 -4.39 3.81 -31.04
N GLN A 304 -3.37 4.21 -31.80
CA GLN A 304 -3.45 5.35 -32.70
C GLN A 304 -4.55 5.18 -33.75
N ALA A 305 -4.59 4.01 -34.41
CA ALA A 305 -5.60 3.71 -35.43
C ALA A 305 -7.05 3.70 -34.85
N MET A 306 -7.23 3.11 -33.67
CA MET A 306 -8.53 3.10 -32.99
C MET A 306 -8.97 4.50 -32.56
N TYR A 307 -8.05 5.32 -32.06
CA TYR A 307 -8.28 6.70 -31.69
C TYR A 307 -8.71 7.55 -32.88
N ASP A 308 -8.01 7.41 -34.03
CA ASP A 308 -8.34 8.12 -35.26
C ASP A 308 -9.72 7.71 -35.82
N LYS A 309 -10.01 6.39 -35.82
CA LYS A 309 -11.32 5.86 -36.22
C LYS A 309 -12.46 6.40 -35.34
N ALA A 310 -12.16 6.64 -34.05
CA ALA A 310 -13.09 7.27 -33.13
C ALA A 310 -13.19 8.81 -33.27
N GLY A 311 -12.52 9.40 -34.27
CA GLY A 311 -12.50 10.84 -34.51
C GLY A 311 -11.79 11.61 -33.39
N GLY A 312 -10.73 11.06 -32.81
CA GLY A 312 -9.98 11.69 -31.73
C GLY A 312 -10.66 11.66 -30.36
N ASN A 313 -11.69 10.84 -30.19
CA ASN A 313 -12.42 10.73 -28.91
C ASN A 313 -12.03 9.46 -28.17
N ALA A 314 -11.17 9.60 -27.14
CA ALA A 314 -10.64 8.50 -26.35
C ALA A 314 -11.71 7.77 -25.53
N ASP A 315 -12.68 8.49 -24.97
CA ASP A 315 -13.79 7.90 -24.21
C ASP A 315 -14.66 7.00 -25.12
N ARG A 316 -15.08 7.53 -26.25
CA ARG A 316 -15.88 6.78 -27.23
C ARG A 316 -15.11 5.54 -27.74
N MET A 317 -13.82 5.69 -28.01
CA MET A 317 -12.97 4.58 -28.44
C MET A 317 -12.89 3.49 -27.38
N ALA A 318 -12.63 3.85 -26.13
CA ALA A 318 -12.46 2.90 -25.03
C ALA A 318 -13.76 2.13 -24.75
N ARG A 319 -14.90 2.83 -24.74
CA ARG A 319 -16.22 2.22 -24.58
C ARG A 319 -16.55 1.26 -25.71
N ALA A 320 -16.29 1.64 -26.95
CA ALA A 320 -16.52 0.76 -28.10
C ALA A 320 -15.62 -0.49 -28.07
N ALA A 321 -14.37 -0.35 -27.63
CA ALA A 321 -13.47 -1.48 -27.46
C ALA A 321 -13.95 -2.43 -26.36
N PHE A 322 -14.40 -1.90 -25.23
CA PHE A 322 -14.97 -2.66 -24.12
C PHE A 322 -16.22 -3.45 -24.56
N ASP A 323 -17.17 -2.74 -25.17
CA ASP A 323 -18.46 -3.33 -25.58
C ASP A 323 -18.30 -4.45 -26.62
N ALA A 324 -17.27 -4.40 -27.46
CA ALA A 324 -17.00 -5.36 -28.51
C ALA A 324 -16.07 -6.54 -28.07
N SER A 325 -15.44 -6.46 -26.87
CA SER A 325 -14.48 -7.45 -26.42
C SER A 325 -15.10 -8.63 -25.68
N PHE A 326 -14.53 -9.81 -25.83
CA PHE A 326 -14.83 -10.96 -24.98
C PHE A 326 -14.20 -10.80 -23.57
N CYS A 327 -13.23 -9.92 -23.38
CA CYS A 327 -12.60 -9.67 -22.09
C CYS A 327 -13.48 -8.87 -21.11
N SER A 328 -14.56 -8.27 -21.58
CA SER A 328 -15.41 -7.34 -20.82
C SER A 328 -16.55 -8.02 -20.03
N ASP A 329 -16.73 -9.32 -20.19
CA ASP A 329 -17.81 -10.06 -19.57
C ASP A 329 -17.44 -11.54 -19.41
N PRO A 330 -17.62 -12.13 -18.20
CA PRO A 330 -17.30 -13.55 -17.96
C PRO A 330 -18.01 -14.53 -18.89
N ALA A 331 -19.31 -14.29 -19.16
CA ALA A 331 -20.10 -15.16 -20.03
C ALA A 331 -19.64 -15.07 -21.48
N ARG A 332 -19.28 -13.86 -21.96
CA ARG A 332 -18.69 -13.69 -23.29
C ARG A 332 -17.34 -14.39 -23.40
N TYR A 333 -16.51 -14.29 -22.37
CA TYR A 333 -15.21 -14.98 -22.32
C TYR A 333 -15.39 -16.49 -22.42
N ASP A 334 -16.27 -17.05 -21.60
CA ASP A 334 -16.57 -18.48 -21.60
C ASP A 334 -17.17 -18.96 -22.92
N ALA A 335 -18.08 -18.20 -23.51
CA ALA A 335 -18.65 -18.50 -24.81
C ALA A 335 -17.61 -18.44 -25.93
N TYR A 336 -16.73 -17.45 -25.92
CA TYR A 336 -15.66 -17.32 -26.92
C TYR A 336 -14.67 -18.49 -26.84
N PHE A 337 -14.25 -18.89 -25.65
CA PHE A 337 -13.35 -20.02 -25.40
C PHE A 337 -14.09 -21.36 -25.14
N SER A 338 -15.34 -21.50 -25.55
CA SER A 338 -16.03 -22.82 -25.55
C SER A 338 -15.38 -23.83 -26.48
N LYS A 339 -14.58 -23.34 -27.44
CA LYS A 339 -13.78 -24.13 -28.39
C LYS A 339 -12.39 -23.51 -28.55
N ASN A 340 -11.48 -24.31 -29.12
CA ASN A 340 -10.14 -23.85 -29.44
C ASN A 340 -10.17 -22.68 -30.43
N ARG A 341 -9.22 -21.74 -30.28
CA ARG A 341 -9.08 -20.54 -31.10
C ARG A 341 -7.67 -20.39 -31.62
N SER A 342 -7.52 -19.90 -32.82
CA SER A 342 -6.21 -19.50 -33.31
C SER A 342 -5.73 -18.22 -32.61
N VAL A 343 -4.42 -18.06 -32.45
CA VAL A 343 -3.81 -16.83 -31.93
C VAL A 343 -4.24 -15.62 -32.76
N ALA A 344 -4.34 -15.78 -34.10
CA ALA A 344 -4.78 -14.71 -34.99
C ALA A 344 -6.24 -14.25 -34.76
N GLU A 345 -7.14 -15.19 -34.42
CA GLU A 345 -8.52 -14.84 -34.04
C GLU A 345 -8.58 -14.10 -32.73
N ILE A 346 -7.84 -14.53 -31.72
CA ILE A 346 -7.82 -13.91 -30.40
C ILE A 346 -7.28 -12.47 -30.47
N ARG A 347 -6.24 -12.24 -31.30
CA ARG A 347 -5.67 -10.90 -31.51
C ARG A 347 -6.59 -9.92 -32.22
N ARG A 348 -7.69 -10.37 -32.83
CA ARG A 348 -8.71 -9.46 -33.39
C ARG A 348 -9.62 -8.86 -32.33
N ASP A 349 -9.63 -9.41 -31.12
CA ASP A 349 -10.35 -8.78 -30.03
C ASP A 349 -9.81 -7.37 -29.75
N PRO A 350 -10.68 -6.35 -29.67
CA PRO A 350 -10.22 -4.97 -29.60
C PRO A 350 -9.46 -4.64 -28.30
N MET A 351 -9.80 -5.28 -27.18
CA MET A 351 -9.08 -5.07 -25.92
C MET A 351 -7.73 -5.78 -25.93
N VAL A 352 -7.64 -6.99 -26.49
CA VAL A 352 -6.38 -7.71 -26.65
C VAL A 352 -5.45 -6.93 -27.59
N ALA A 353 -5.96 -6.48 -28.75
CA ALA A 353 -5.20 -5.70 -29.71
C ALA A 353 -4.70 -4.37 -29.11
N LEU A 354 -5.57 -3.68 -28.39
CA LEU A 354 -5.26 -2.42 -27.70
C LEU A 354 -4.13 -2.61 -26.67
N THR A 355 -4.28 -3.61 -25.81
CA THR A 355 -3.28 -3.95 -24.79
C THR A 355 -1.94 -4.34 -25.39
N GLU A 356 -1.96 -5.23 -26.38
CA GLU A 356 -0.75 -5.69 -27.07
C GLU A 356 0.02 -4.53 -27.71
N SER A 357 -0.69 -3.64 -28.38
CA SER A 357 -0.13 -2.45 -29.03
C SER A 357 0.62 -1.56 -28.02
N VAL A 358 -0.01 -1.20 -26.92
CA VAL A 358 0.60 -0.34 -25.89
C VAL A 358 1.78 -1.05 -25.19
N THR A 359 1.63 -2.34 -24.89
CA THR A 359 2.66 -3.14 -24.22
C THR A 359 3.85 -3.37 -25.14
N VAL A 360 3.63 -3.70 -26.42
CA VAL A 360 4.69 -3.89 -27.42
C VAL A 360 5.46 -2.58 -27.61
N GLN A 361 4.76 -1.47 -27.83
CA GLN A 361 5.40 -0.17 -27.98
C GLN A 361 6.26 0.18 -26.78
N ARG A 362 5.78 -0.12 -25.57
CA ARG A 362 6.52 0.11 -24.35
C ARG A 362 7.76 -0.78 -24.22
N PHE A 363 7.64 -2.09 -24.46
CA PHE A 363 8.70 -3.06 -24.14
C PHE A 363 9.62 -3.41 -25.32
N THR A 364 9.21 -3.17 -26.55
CA THR A 364 10.00 -3.50 -27.76
C THR A 364 10.37 -2.30 -28.60
N GLY A 365 9.68 -1.18 -28.45
CA GLY A 365 10.01 0.09 -29.11
C GLY A 365 11.37 0.63 -28.65
N GLY A 366 12.02 1.46 -29.50
CA GLY A 366 13.32 2.07 -29.18
C GLY A 366 13.37 2.85 -27.87
N VAL A 367 12.21 3.30 -27.39
CA VAL A 367 12.00 4.00 -26.12
C VAL A 367 12.37 3.13 -24.93
N ASP A 368 11.96 1.86 -24.89
CA ASP A 368 12.25 0.97 -23.77
C ASP A 368 13.75 0.76 -23.55
N LYS A 369 14.56 0.69 -24.61
CA LYS A 369 16.02 0.54 -24.49
C LYS A 369 16.68 1.78 -23.89
N ALA A 370 16.26 2.98 -24.33
CA ALA A 370 16.77 4.24 -23.79
C ALA A 370 16.33 4.44 -22.34
N GLU A 371 15.06 4.13 -22.03
CA GLU A 371 14.49 4.19 -20.69
C GLU A 371 15.15 3.21 -19.72
N LYS A 372 15.34 1.95 -20.12
CA LYS A 372 16.04 0.94 -19.32
C LYS A 372 17.51 1.33 -19.04
N ARG A 373 18.21 1.88 -20.03
CA ARG A 373 19.57 2.38 -19.85
C ARG A 373 19.62 3.56 -18.88
N GLY A 374 18.71 4.52 -19.05
CA GLY A 374 18.58 5.68 -18.16
C GLY A 374 18.29 5.27 -16.71
N ARG A 375 17.36 4.35 -16.51
CA ARG A 375 17.05 3.80 -15.18
C ARG A 375 18.19 3.03 -14.56
N ALA A 376 18.84 2.16 -15.33
CA ALA A 376 19.98 1.39 -14.84
C ALA A 376 21.15 2.32 -14.45
N ARG A 377 21.33 3.41 -15.20
CA ARG A 377 22.35 4.42 -14.88
C ARG A 377 22.03 5.14 -13.58
N VAL A 378 20.83 5.73 -13.47
CA VAL A 378 20.40 6.41 -12.24
C VAL A 378 20.39 5.43 -11.05
N GLY A 379 19.92 4.19 -11.23
CA GLY A 379 19.92 3.19 -10.16
C GLY A 379 21.32 2.88 -9.64
N ARG A 380 22.33 2.83 -10.50
CA ARG A 380 23.73 2.65 -10.06
C ARG A 380 24.27 3.88 -9.32
N SER A 381 24.01 5.08 -9.85
CA SER A 381 24.44 6.31 -9.20
C SER A 381 23.74 6.53 -7.85
N GLU A 382 22.44 6.20 -7.73
CA GLU A 382 21.72 6.22 -6.43
C GLU A 382 22.28 5.20 -5.44
N SER A 383 22.63 4.00 -5.90
CA SER A 383 23.25 2.99 -5.02
C SER A 383 24.62 3.46 -4.54
N ARG A 384 25.42 4.05 -5.42
CA ARG A 384 26.72 4.62 -5.05
C ARG A 384 26.57 5.82 -4.11
N TYR A 385 25.61 6.70 -4.39
CA TYR A 385 25.27 7.82 -3.52
C TYR A 385 24.92 7.35 -2.09
N ALA A 386 24.04 6.36 -1.97
CA ALA A 386 23.67 5.83 -0.67
C ALA A 386 24.87 5.23 0.09
N ASP A 387 25.81 4.61 -0.62
CA ASP A 387 27.05 4.06 -0.09
C ASP A 387 27.97 5.16 0.47
N VAL A 388 28.23 6.18 -0.36
CA VAL A 388 29.09 7.31 -0.02
C VAL A 388 28.48 8.15 1.10
N LEU A 389 27.16 8.38 1.04
CA LEU A 389 26.40 9.07 2.09
C LEU A 389 26.48 8.32 3.43
N TYR A 390 26.41 6.97 3.39
CA TYR A 390 26.58 6.16 4.59
C TYR A 390 27.98 6.38 5.22
N ASP A 391 29.03 6.34 4.41
CA ASP A 391 30.41 6.52 4.88
C ASP A 391 30.66 7.95 5.41
N PHE A 392 30.08 8.95 4.72
CA PHE A 392 30.10 10.34 5.20
C PHE A 392 29.44 10.48 6.57
N ARG A 393 28.18 10.02 6.72
CA ARG A 393 27.45 10.08 7.99
C ARG A 393 28.15 9.31 9.10
N ALA A 394 28.78 8.19 8.78
CA ALA A 394 29.58 7.43 9.73
C ALA A 394 30.82 8.21 10.20
N SER A 395 31.48 8.95 9.30
CA SER A 395 32.63 9.80 9.64
C SER A 395 32.26 10.98 10.56
N GLU A 396 31.01 11.45 10.45
CA GLU A 396 30.42 12.49 11.33
C GLU A 396 29.83 11.92 12.65
N GLY A 397 29.88 10.61 12.86
CA GLY A 397 29.34 9.95 14.06
C GLY A 397 27.81 9.95 14.12
N LEU A 398 27.13 10.14 13.01
CA LEU A 398 25.67 10.19 12.96
C LEU A 398 25.07 8.78 13.07
N ALA A 399 24.04 8.65 13.90
CA ALA A 399 23.29 7.39 14.02
C ALA A 399 22.58 7.07 12.69
N GLN A 400 22.70 5.81 12.25
CA GLN A 400 22.16 5.36 10.97
C GLN A 400 21.41 4.06 11.11
N TYR A 401 20.28 3.97 10.44
CA TYR A 401 19.44 2.78 10.39
C TYR A 401 19.31 2.31 8.93
N PRO A 402 19.34 0.98 8.66
CA PRO A 402 19.14 0.49 7.31
C PRO A 402 17.69 0.75 6.86
N ASN A 403 17.52 1.06 5.57
CA ASN A 403 16.19 1.17 5.00
C ASN A 403 15.34 -0.07 5.33
N ALA A 404 14.05 0.14 5.56
CA ALA A 404 13.09 -0.94 5.70
C ALA A 404 13.03 -1.77 4.41
N ASN A 405 12.93 -3.09 4.57
CA ASN A 405 12.93 -4.04 3.46
C ASN A 405 12.11 -5.30 3.77
N SER A 406 11.03 -5.15 4.55
CA SER A 406 10.14 -6.23 5.02
C SER A 406 10.82 -7.23 5.95
N THR A 407 11.93 -6.87 6.57
CA THR A 407 12.52 -7.66 7.65
C THR A 407 12.07 -7.15 9.01
N MET A 408 12.17 -8.01 10.03
CA MET A 408 11.80 -7.66 11.39
C MET A 408 12.64 -6.49 11.91
N ARG A 409 11.98 -5.47 12.44
CA ARG A 409 12.58 -4.27 13.03
C ARG A 409 11.96 -3.96 14.37
N LEU A 410 12.75 -3.30 15.19
CA LEU A 410 12.33 -2.76 16.46
C LEU A 410 12.46 -1.24 16.41
N THR A 411 11.41 -0.55 16.85
CA THR A 411 11.43 0.88 17.12
C THR A 411 10.96 1.13 18.54
N TYR A 412 11.51 2.14 19.19
CA TYR A 412 11.11 2.51 20.56
C TYR A 412 10.93 4.02 20.65
N GLY A 413 10.09 4.41 21.55
CA GLY A 413 9.68 5.78 21.80
C GLY A 413 8.80 5.86 23.04
N SER A 414 7.86 6.78 23.03
CA SER A 414 6.95 7.03 24.14
C SER A 414 5.56 7.46 23.66
N VAL A 415 4.57 7.39 24.53
CA VAL A 415 3.24 7.95 24.30
C VAL A 415 3.36 9.47 24.32
N GLN A 416 2.93 10.14 23.22
CA GLN A 416 3.14 11.57 23.05
C GLN A 416 1.92 12.26 22.42
N PRO A 417 1.56 13.46 22.87
CA PRO A 417 0.60 14.32 22.19
C PRO A 417 1.16 14.81 20.83
N LEU A 418 0.32 15.47 20.04
CA LEU A 418 0.69 15.98 18.73
C LEU A 418 0.33 17.46 18.61
N ASN A 419 1.31 18.27 18.24
CA ASN A 419 1.12 19.69 17.89
C ASN A 419 1.37 19.86 16.37
N PRO A 420 0.39 19.60 15.51
CA PRO A 420 0.61 19.52 14.06
C PRO A 420 0.85 20.89 13.41
N SER A 421 0.40 21.97 14.03
CA SER A 421 0.55 23.34 13.54
C SER A 421 0.36 24.34 14.67
N ASP A 422 0.67 25.62 14.40
CA ASP A 422 0.43 26.71 15.31
C ASP A 422 -1.03 26.75 15.79
N GLY A 423 -1.23 26.89 17.10
CA GLY A 423 -2.55 26.95 17.73
C GLY A 423 -3.34 25.62 17.79
N VAL A 424 -2.77 24.51 17.35
CA VAL A 424 -3.42 23.19 17.37
C VAL A 424 -2.67 22.23 18.29
N HIS A 425 -3.38 21.73 19.29
CA HIS A 425 -2.91 20.68 20.19
C HIS A 425 -3.89 19.50 20.16
N TYR A 426 -3.36 18.32 19.99
CA TYR A 426 -4.09 17.07 20.10
C TYR A 426 -3.55 16.23 21.26
N ASP A 427 -4.44 15.77 22.12
CA ASP A 427 -4.10 14.82 23.16
C ASP A 427 -3.57 13.51 22.57
N SER A 428 -2.75 12.83 23.32
CA SER A 428 -2.17 11.54 22.93
C SER A 428 -3.19 10.40 22.86
N ARG A 429 -4.37 10.56 23.44
CA ARG A 429 -5.38 9.51 23.57
C ARG A 429 -6.76 9.99 23.13
N SER A 430 -7.49 9.14 22.43
CA SER A 430 -8.90 9.35 22.09
C SER A 430 -9.81 8.45 22.93
N THR A 431 -11.05 8.86 23.09
CA THR A 431 -12.01 8.18 23.96
C THR A 431 -13.28 7.79 23.21
N ILE A 432 -14.06 6.94 23.84
CA ILE A 432 -15.38 6.51 23.34
C ILE A 432 -16.36 7.70 23.21
N ALA A 433 -16.14 8.81 23.93
CA ALA A 433 -16.92 10.02 23.76
C ALA A 433 -16.74 10.61 22.36
N GLY A 434 -15.48 10.76 21.90
CA GLY A 434 -15.18 11.23 20.55
C GLY A 434 -15.68 10.28 19.43
N TYR A 435 -15.75 8.97 19.69
CA TYR A 435 -16.42 8.02 18.80
C TYR A 435 -17.90 8.39 18.62
N MET A 436 -18.61 8.74 19.71
CA MET A 436 -20.02 9.14 19.66
C MET A 436 -20.24 10.56 19.12
N GLU A 437 -19.30 11.48 19.32
CA GLU A 437 -19.35 12.83 18.72
C GLU A 437 -19.33 12.78 17.19
N LYS A 438 -18.63 11.79 16.62
CA LYS A 438 -18.58 11.56 15.18
C LYS A 438 -19.76 10.76 14.63
N TYR A 439 -20.58 10.16 15.47
CA TYR A 439 -21.72 9.35 15.02
C TYR A 439 -22.64 10.13 14.09
N ASN A 440 -22.83 9.63 12.89
CA ASN A 440 -23.76 10.16 11.91
C ASN A 440 -24.47 9.00 11.19
N PRO A 441 -25.80 8.83 11.37
CA PRO A 441 -26.54 7.74 10.74
C PRO A 441 -26.63 7.87 9.22
N ASP A 442 -26.45 9.07 8.68
CA ASP A 442 -26.55 9.35 7.25
C ASP A 442 -25.23 9.08 6.51
N GLU A 443 -24.08 9.11 7.21
CA GLU A 443 -22.76 8.82 6.67
C GLU A 443 -22.34 7.39 7.00
N TYR A 444 -22.12 6.58 5.96
CA TYR A 444 -21.81 5.16 6.11
C TYR A 444 -20.59 4.91 7.02
N GLU A 445 -19.56 5.72 6.88
CA GLU A 445 -18.29 5.62 7.60
C GLU A 445 -18.40 5.95 9.09
N TYR A 446 -19.44 6.71 9.49
CA TYR A 446 -19.68 7.13 10.89
C TYR A 446 -20.92 6.46 11.51
N ARG A 447 -21.46 5.43 10.86
CA ARG A 447 -22.58 4.66 11.43
C ARG A 447 -22.13 3.84 12.62
N VAL A 448 -22.94 3.87 13.66
CA VAL A 448 -22.78 3.05 14.87
C VAL A 448 -24.01 2.18 15.03
N ASP A 449 -23.81 0.87 15.18
CA ASP A 449 -24.92 -0.05 15.35
C ASP A 449 -25.60 0.08 16.73
N ASP A 450 -26.83 -0.43 16.82
CA ASP A 450 -27.67 -0.31 18.03
C ASP A 450 -27.07 -1.01 19.25
N ARG A 451 -26.35 -2.10 19.06
CA ARG A 451 -25.69 -2.83 20.15
C ARG A 451 -24.62 -1.96 20.78
N MET A 452 -23.75 -1.38 19.94
CA MET A 452 -22.68 -0.49 20.38
C MET A 452 -23.24 0.72 21.11
N ARG A 453 -24.24 1.40 20.55
CA ARG A 453 -24.88 2.55 21.18
C ARG A 453 -25.47 2.21 22.57
N ARG A 454 -26.14 1.05 22.71
CA ARG A 454 -26.70 0.60 24.01
C ARG A 454 -25.61 0.31 25.05
N LEU A 455 -24.48 -0.31 24.63
CA LEU A 455 -23.37 -0.59 25.54
C LEU A 455 -22.71 0.70 26.03
N ILE A 456 -22.47 1.64 25.12
CA ILE A 456 -21.91 2.95 25.46
C ILE A 456 -22.83 3.72 26.42
N ALA A 457 -24.15 3.73 26.15
CA ALA A 457 -25.10 4.42 27.01
C ALA A 457 -25.15 3.85 28.43
N LYS A 458 -24.92 2.54 28.60
CA LYS A 458 -24.83 1.90 29.91
C LYS A 458 -23.54 2.20 30.67
N ARG A 459 -22.49 2.67 29.98
CA ARG A 459 -21.16 2.92 30.54
C ARG A 459 -20.57 1.70 31.27
N ASP A 460 -20.93 0.50 30.83
CA ASP A 460 -20.36 -0.75 31.36
C ASP A 460 -18.98 -1.02 30.76
N TRP A 461 -18.00 -0.29 31.27
CA TRP A 461 -16.61 -0.45 30.83
C TRP A 461 -15.93 -1.66 31.49
N GLY A 462 -16.50 -2.17 32.59
CA GLY A 462 -15.92 -3.26 33.37
C GLY A 462 -14.49 -2.92 33.82
N ARG A 463 -13.60 -3.89 33.77
CA ARG A 463 -12.18 -3.71 34.13
C ARG A 463 -11.32 -3.03 33.04
N TRP A 464 -11.95 -2.66 31.91
CA TRP A 464 -11.26 -2.09 30.74
C TRP A 464 -11.30 -0.55 30.73
N GLY A 465 -12.20 0.04 31.52
CA GLY A 465 -12.32 1.48 31.67
C GLY A 465 -11.31 2.08 32.64
N GLU A 466 -11.09 3.40 32.47
CA GLU A 466 -10.28 4.23 33.34
C GLU A 466 -10.96 5.60 33.49
N ASN A 467 -11.04 6.14 34.70
CA ASN A 467 -11.66 7.45 34.98
C ASN A 467 -13.09 7.58 34.39
N ASP A 468 -13.91 6.53 34.52
CA ASP A 468 -15.27 6.45 34.02
C ASP A 468 -15.39 6.64 32.48
N THR A 469 -14.35 6.34 31.72
CA THR A 469 -14.35 6.33 30.26
C THR A 469 -13.62 5.11 29.69
N LEU A 470 -13.76 4.90 28.40
CA LEU A 470 -13.04 3.88 27.65
C LEU A 470 -12.14 4.60 26.61
N TYR A 471 -10.84 4.39 26.70
CA TYR A 471 -9.88 4.88 25.71
C TYR A 471 -9.90 3.96 24.49
N VAL A 472 -9.84 4.57 23.30
CA VAL A 472 -9.98 3.85 22.01
C VAL A 472 -8.65 3.75 21.29
N ASN A 473 -8.00 4.89 21.04
CA ASN A 473 -6.70 4.93 20.38
C ASN A 473 -5.72 5.80 21.16
N PHE A 474 -4.43 5.59 20.88
CA PHE A 474 -3.37 6.44 21.41
C PHE A 474 -2.24 6.66 20.39
N LEU A 475 -1.43 7.70 20.62
CA LEU A 475 -0.31 8.09 19.81
C LEU A 475 1.02 7.73 20.48
N THR A 476 1.99 7.29 19.69
CA THR A 476 3.39 7.17 20.10
C THR A 476 4.31 7.83 19.07
N ASP A 477 5.53 8.19 19.46
CA ASP A 477 6.54 8.76 18.57
C ASP A 477 7.44 7.71 17.91
N ASN A 478 7.00 6.45 17.89
CA ASN A 478 7.69 5.37 17.20
C ASN A 478 7.77 5.63 15.70
N ASP A 479 8.92 5.27 15.11
CA ASP A 479 9.13 5.31 13.67
C ASP A 479 8.58 4.04 13.00
N ILE A 480 7.49 4.17 12.27
CA ILE A 480 6.86 3.08 11.51
C ILE A 480 6.62 3.45 10.05
N THR A 481 6.39 2.48 9.21
CA THR A 481 5.88 2.62 7.85
C THR A 481 4.96 1.46 7.49
N GLY A 482 4.34 1.51 6.30
CA GLY A 482 3.50 0.42 5.77
C GLY A 482 4.17 -0.95 5.92
N GLY A 483 3.44 -1.92 6.47
CA GLY A 483 3.95 -3.23 6.91
C GLY A 483 4.02 -3.39 8.42
N ASN A 484 4.02 -2.29 9.19
CA ASN A 484 3.91 -2.33 10.64
C ASN A 484 2.45 -2.49 11.12
N SER A 485 1.47 -2.38 10.27
CA SER A 485 0.06 -2.56 10.62
C SER A 485 -0.19 -3.90 11.28
N GLY A 486 -0.80 -3.91 12.50
CA GLY A 486 -0.99 -5.08 13.37
C GLY A 486 0.21 -5.42 14.24
N SER A 487 1.30 -4.66 14.21
CA SER A 487 2.45 -4.88 15.09
C SER A 487 2.10 -4.64 16.55
N PRO A 488 2.57 -5.51 17.48
CA PRO A 488 2.39 -5.30 18.91
C PRO A 488 3.13 -4.05 19.37
N VAL A 489 2.45 -3.27 20.20
CA VAL A 489 3.04 -2.15 20.95
C VAL A 489 3.22 -2.61 22.41
N LEU A 490 4.44 -2.52 22.90
CA LEU A 490 4.83 -3.08 24.19
C LEU A 490 5.30 -1.97 25.15
N ASP A 491 5.02 -2.14 26.43
CA ASP A 491 5.57 -1.30 27.49
C ASP A 491 7.03 -1.69 27.82
N GLY A 492 7.66 -0.99 28.76
CA GLY A 492 9.03 -1.26 29.22
C GLY A 492 9.23 -2.60 29.95
N LYS A 493 8.13 -3.32 30.26
CA LYS A 493 8.15 -4.66 30.84
C LYS A 493 7.86 -5.75 29.81
N GLY A 494 7.59 -5.36 28.56
CA GLY A 494 7.22 -6.26 27.46
C GLY A 494 5.75 -6.70 27.49
N HIS A 495 4.88 -5.95 28.15
CA HIS A 495 3.43 -6.20 28.11
C HIS A 495 2.80 -5.53 26.90
N LEU A 496 1.80 -6.17 26.32
CA LEU A 496 1.03 -5.67 25.19
C LEU A 496 0.12 -4.53 25.64
N ILE A 497 0.37 -3.31 25.18
CA ILE A 497 -0.42 -2.11 25.48
C ILE A 497 -1.32 -1.69 24.32
N GLY A 498 -1.03 -2.12 23.10
CA GLY A 498 -1.81 -1.79 21.92
C GLY A 498 -1.34 -2.50 20.66
N LEU A 499 -2.01 -2.20 19.54
CA LEU A 499 -1.62 -2.63 18.21
C LEU A 499 -1.44 -1.39 17.33
N ALA A 500 -0.28 -1.26 16.69
CA ALA A 500 -0.04 -0.20 15.72
C ALA A 500 -0.83 -0.48 14.44
N PHE A 501 -1.57 0.49 13.91
CA PHE A 501 -2.34 0.28 12.68
C PHE A 501 -2.22 1.41 11.67
N ASP A 502 -1.84 2.63 12.08
CA ASP A 502 -1.80 3.80 11.21
C ASP A 502 -0.66 4.75 11.61
N GLY A 503 -0.37 5.74 10.77
CA GLY A 503 0.44 6.91 11.09
C GLY A 503 -0.41 8.19 11.00
N ASN A 504 0.13 9.33 11.40
CA ASN A 504 -0.54 10.61 11.21
C ASN A 504 -0.14 11.25 9.86
N ARG A 505 -0.91 12.25 9.43
CA ARG A 505 -0.67 12.95 8.14
C ARG A 505 0.71 13.60 8.07
N GLU A 506 1.22 14.09 9.18
CA GLU A 506 2.52 14.75 9.29
C GLU A 506 3.69 13.77 9.21
N SER A 507 3.45 12.46 9.40
CA SER A 507 4.48 11.42 9.27
C SER A 507 4.71 10.93 7.83
N MET A 508 3.90 11.38 6.87
CA MET A 508 3.87 10.77 5.52
C MET A 508 5.15 10.95 4.70
N ALA A 509 6.02 11.90 5.03
CA ALA A 509 7.37 11.97 4.45
C ALA A 509 8.34 10.91 5.03
N GLY A 510 7.93 10.14 6.05
CA GLY A 510 8.78 9.25 6.85
C GLY A 510 9.53 8.18 6.06
N ASP A 511 9.02 7.77 4.89
CA ASP A 511 9.73 6.84 4.02
C ASP A 511 11.01 7.43 3.42
N VAL A 512 11.08 8.76 3.33
CA VAL A 512 12.21 9.50 2.76
C VAL A 512 12.93 10.28 3.85
N TRP A 513 12.20 10.94 4.72
CA TRP A 513 12.72 11.78 5.78
C TRP A 513 11.79 11.76 7.01
N PHE A 514 12.28 11.28 8.15
CA PHE A 514 11.53 11.14 9.38
C PHE A 514 11.58 12.44 10.19
N HIS A 515 10.42 12.96 10.62
CA HIS A 515 10.29 14.14 11.46
C HIS A 515 9.93 13.73 12.89
N PRO A 516 10.88 13.68 13.83
CA PRO A 516 10.64 13.09 15.16
C PRO A 516 9.59 13.85 15.99
N GLU A 517 9.45 15.17 15.79
CA GLU A 517 8.50 15.99 16.55
C GLU A 517 7.05 15.82 16.07
N LEU A 518 6.84 15.51 14.79
CA LEU A 518 5.51 15.48 14.16
C LEU A 518 5.05 14.09 13.74
N ALA A 519 5.98 13.14 13.56
CA ALA A 519 5.63 11.78 13.23
C ALA A 519 5.03 11.07 14.45
N ARG A 520 3.85 10.47 14.25
CA ARG A 520 3.16 9.67 15.28
C ARG A 520 2.67 8.36 14.68
N THR A 521 2.83 7.31 15.47
CA THR A 521 2.17 6.02 15.27
C THR A 521 0.82 6.06 15.95
N VAL A 522 -0.23 5.68 15.23
CA VAL A 522 -1.58 5.53 15.78
C VAL A 522 -1.79 4.07 16.18
N CYS A 523 -2.18 3.86 17.44
CA CYS A 523 -2.36 2.56 18.03
C CYS A 523 -3.78 2.38 18.56
N VAL A 524 -4.36 1.18 18.41
CA VAL A 524 -5.57 0.84 19.15
C VAL A 524 -5.18 0.46 20.59
N ASP A 525 -5.88 1.02 21.58
CA ASP A 525 -5.69 0.64 22.99
C ASP A 525 -6.12 -0.82 23.19
N ILE A 526 -5.23 -1.62 23.78
CA ILE A 526 -5.51 -3.04 23.96
C ILE A 526 -6.74 -3.27 24.85
N ARG A 527 -7.05 -2.34 25.75
CA ARG A 527 -8.24 -2.43 26.62
C ARG A 527 -9.53 -2.26 25.82
N TYR A 528 -9.51 -1.41 24.77
CA TYR A 528 -10.63 -1.29 23.84
C TYR A 528 -10.86 -2.59 23.06
N VAL A 529 -9.78 -3.20 22.58
CA VAL A 529 -9.83 -4.52 21.93
C VAL A 529 -10.47 -5.55 22.88
N MET A 530 -9.99 -5.61 24.12
CA MET A 530 -10.52 -6.55 25.13
C MET A 530 -11.98 -6.25 25.48
N TRP A 531 -12.37 -4.98 25.57
CA TRP A 531 -13.76 -4.57 25.81
C TRP A 531 -14.68 -4.99 24.65
N VAL A 532 -14.24 -4.81 23.41
CA VAL A 532 -14.99 -5.25 22.23
C VAL A 532 -15.20 -6.77 22.26
N ILE A 533 -14.16 -7.55 22.59
CA ILE A 533 -14.27 -9.00 22.72
C ILE A 533 -15.23 -9.39 23.86
N ASP A 534 -15.06 -8.80 25.04
CA ASP A 534 -15.80 -9.12 26.25
C ASP A 534 -17.28 -8.68 26.15
N LYS A 535 -17.52 -7.40 25.94
CA LYS A 535 -18.85 -6.79 26.05
C LYS A 535 -19.60 -6.71 24.72
N TYR A 536 -18.92 -6.30 23.67
CA TYR A 536 -19.58 -6.16 22.37
C TYR A 536 -19.81 -7.52 21.69
N ALA A 537 -18.80 -8.35 21.60
CA ALA A 537 -18.90 -9.66 20.95
C ALA A 537 -19.52 -10.74 21.84
N ASP A 538 -19.63 -10.51 23.18
CA ASP A 538 -20.02 -11.53 24.16
C ASP A 538 -19.15 -12.80 24.06
N ALA A 539 -17.87 -12.59 23.81
CA ALA A 539 -16.88 -13.63 23.59
C ALA A 539 -15.82 -13.67 24.71
N GLY A 540 -16.23 -13.37 25.95
CA GLY A 540 -15.36 -13.32 27.12
C GLY A 540 -14.55 -14.61 27.34
N TRP A 541 -15.05 -15.75 26.87
CA TRP A 541 -14.35 -17.03 26.90
C TRP A 541 -13.00 -17.00 26.14
N LEU A 542 -12.82 -16.13 25.14
CA LEU A 542 -11.53 -15.95 24.46
C LEU A 542 -10.49 -15.33 25.40
N LEU A 543 -10.93 -14.53 26.36
CA LEU A 543 -10.03 -13.89 27.33
C LEU A 543 -9.42 -14.89 28.32
N ASP A 544 -10.08 -16.04 28.53
CA ASP A 544 -9.56 -17.13 29.37
C ASP A 544 -8.32 -17.79 28.78
N GLU A 545 -8.12 -17.65 27.46
CA GLU A 545 -6.92 -18.13 26.77
C GLU A 545 -5.74 -17.12 26.86
N MET A 546 -5.98 -15.89 27.31
CA MET A 546 -5.00 -14.81 27.36
C MET A 546 -4.37 -14.67 28.75
N LYS A 547 -3.15 -14.13 28.77
CA LYS A 547 -2.47 -13.79 30.02
C LYS A 547 -2.54 -12.28 30.23
N PHE A 548 -2.95 -11.87 31.41
CA PHE A 548 -3.02 -10.47 31.79
C PHE A 548 -1.86 -10.12 32.74
N ALA A 549 -1.25 -8.97 32.53
CA ALA A 549 -0.30 -8.39 33.46
C ALA A 549 -1.07 -7.84 34.68
N LYS A 550 -0.48 -8.03 35.86
CA LYS A 550 -1.02 -7.53 37.12
C LYS A 550 -0.64 -6.08 37.33
#